data_0acfc6565b3099675fba08301618645e
#
_entry.id   0acfc6565b3099675fba08301618645e
#
_cell.length_a   1.000
_cell.length_b   1.000
_cell.length_c   1.000
_cell.angle_alpha   90.00
_cell.angle_beta   90.00
_cell.angle_gamma   90.00
#
_symmetry.space_group_name_H-M   'P 1'
#
loop_
_entity.id
_entity.type
_entity.pdbx_description
1 polymer ?
#
loop_
_entity_poly.entity_id
_entity_poly.type
_entity_poly.pdbx_seq_one_letter_code
_entity_poly.pdbx_strand_id
1 'polypeptide(L)'
;MKFIDMHCDTLMRFMQKSDTESLLSNSISVDFTRMKKGGALAQFFAMFLLPGEGSWKQAGIAPMTDWEYINRLSEQFHDDLAANSDLIAFAGNYDDMIANEKAGKMSAFLTIEDGRFIENDMANLEKSYEKGVRLITLTWNGINCNGLPHVIDPATQATNLTPFGKEVVNRMNEMGMLVDVSHLSDAGFWDVVDICKKNGKPFVASHSNLRSLSPHTRNLTDEMLKALAETGGCTGINFAPGFLDPDITAQKSKITDMAKHALKMKNLAGIEVVALGSDLDGITGELEIDSVDKIPMLFDELKKAGFTESEIEKVAYTNAARVIKDAMK
;
A
#
# COMPACT_ATOMS: atom_id res chain seq x y z
N MET A 1 0.38 -0.35 21.14
CA MET A 1 1.60 -0.30 20.26
C MET A 1 1.25 0.59 19.09
N LYS A 2 2.17 1.47 18.63
CA LYS A 2 1.94 2.26 17.41
C LYS A 2 2.13 1.41 16.16
N PHE A 3 1.52 1.83 15.02
CA PHE A 3 1.66 1.12 13.75
C PHE A 3 1.69 2.06 12.54
N ILE A 4 2.23 1.56 11.43
CA ILE A 4 2.17 2.15 10.09
C ILE A 4 1.45 1.15 9.19
N ASP A 5 0.39 1.59 8.53
CA ASP A 5 -0.31 0.80 7.52
C ASP A 5 0.00 1.38 6.13
N MET A 6 0.56 0.54 5.25
CA MET A 6 1.10 0.98 3.95
C MET A 6 0.07 1.05 2.83
N HIS A 7 -1.21 0.72 3.09
CA HIS A 7 -2.24 0.82 2.05
C HIS A 7 -3.66 0.82 2.60
N CYS A 8 -4.46 1.79 2.16
CA CYS A 8 -5.91 1.78 2.25
C CYS A 8 -6.53 2.57 1.09
N ASP A 9 -7.76 2.21 0.68
CA ASP A 9 -8.49 2.82 -0.44
C ASP A 9 -9.57 3.82 0.00
N THR A 10 -9.44 4.33 1.18
CA THR A 10 -10.43 5.19 1.82
C THR A 10 -10.78 6.42 0.98
N LEU A 11 -9.79 7.03 0.30
CA LEU A 11 -10.00 8.27 -0.46
C LEU A 11 -11.05 8.11 -1.59
N MET A 12 -11.08 6.98 -2.29
CA MET A 12 -12.05 6.78 -3.38
C MET A 12 -13.50 6.83 -2.91
N ARG A 13 -13.75 6.53 -1.62
CA ARG A 13 -15.08 6.55 -1.03
C ARG A 13 -15.64 7.96 -0.82
N PHE A 14 -14.76 8.97 -0.79
CA PHE A 14 -15.13 10.38 -0.60
C PHE A 14 -15.33 11.16 -1.90
N MET A 15 -15.20 10.52 -3.06
CA MET A 15 -15.59 11.14 -4.34
C MET A 15 -17.09 11.50 -4.40
N GLN A 16 -17.92 10.78 -3.66
CA GLN A 16 -19.30 11.16 -3.37
C GLN A 16 -19.31 11.93 -2.06
N LYS A 17 -19.31 13.26 -2.12
CA LYS A 17 -19.40 14.07 -0.90
C LYS A 17 -20.70 13.76 -0.15
N SER A 18 -20.57 13.37 1.09
CA SER A 18 -21.63 13.36 2.09
C SER A 18 -21.39 14.52 3.03
N ASP A 19 -22.44 15.29 3.37
CA ASP A 19 -22.36 16.37 4.35
C ASP A 19 -22.11 15.85 5.78
N THR A 20 -22.17 14.54 5.99
CA THR A 20 -22.10 13.88 7.31
C THR A 20 -20.85 13.02 7.49
N GLU A 21 -20.07 12.76 6.44
CA GLU A 21 -18.88 11.89 6.48
C GLU A 21 -17.65 12.61 5.96
N SER A 22 -16.51 12.39 6.62
CA SER A 22 -15.22 12.95 6.28
C SER A 22 -14.10 11.98 6.67
N LEU A 23 -12.86 12.30 6.34
CA LEU A 23 -11.72 11.53 6.86
C LEU A 23 -11.58 11.63 8.38
N LEU A 24 -12.17 12.63 9.05
CA LEU A 24 -12.19 12.68 10.51
C LEU A 24 -13.03 11.57 11.13
N SER A 25 -14.23 11.32 10.55
CA SER A 25 -15.17 10.28 11.03
C SER A 25 -16.10 9.86 9.89
N ASN A 26 -16.25 8.56 9.70
CA ASN A 26 -17.07 7.98 8.65
C ASN A 26 -17.58 6.58 9.00
N SER A 27 -18.43 6.02 8.13
CA SER A 27 -19.04 4.69 8.29
C SER A 27 -18.25 3.54 7.67
N ILE A 28 -17.14 3.83 6.94
CA ILE A 28 -16.28 2.82 6.33
C ILE A 28 -15.15 2.39 7.28
N SER A 29 -14.05 1.79 6.80
CA SER A 29 -13.07 1.11 7.68
C SER A 29 -12.02 2.04 8.29
N VAL A 30 -11.66 3.15 7.63
CA VAL A 30 -10.56 4.03 8.06
C VAL A 30 -11.03 5.47 8.22
N ASP A 31 -10.79 6.04 9.41
CA ASP A 31 -10.90 7.47 9.70
C ASP A 31 -9.88 7.90 10.77
N PHE A 32 -9.63 9.20 10.88
CA PHE A 32 -8.64 9.75 11.80
C PHE A 32 -8.96 9.46 13.27
N THR A 33 -10.24 9.44 13.65
CA THR A 33 -10.68 9.14 15.03
C THR A 33 -10.32 7.71 15.40
N ARG A 34 -10.64 6.73 14.54
CA ARG A 34 -10.33 5.32 14.76
C ARG A 34 -8.83 5.04 14.58
N MET A 35 -8.14 5.69 13.66
CA MET A 35 -6.68 5.64 13.56
C MET A 35 -6.02 6.03 14.88
N LYS A 36 -6.43 7.17 15.47
CA LYS A 36 -5.92 7.61 16.78
C LYS A 36 -6.22 6.61 17.88
N LYS A 37 -7.45 6.08 17.92
CA LYS A 37 -7.87 5.05 18.88
C LYS A 37 -7.06 3.77 18.76
N GLY A 38 -6.76 3.31 17.53
CA GLY A 38 -5.95 2.14 17.24
C GLY A 38 -4.45 2.34 17.52
N GLY A 39 -3.99 3.60 17.63
CA GLY A 39 -2.59 3.92 17.82
C GLY A 39 -1.79 4.06 16.53
N ALA A 40 -2.42 4.43 15.42
CA ALA A 40 -1.70 4.67 14.17
C ALA A 40 -0.63 5.75 14.35
N LEU A 41 0.59 5.46 13.89
CA LEU A 41 1.66 6.42 13.69
C LEU A 41 1.51 7.07 12.30
N ALA A 42 1.27 6.25 11.29
CA ALA A 42 1.08 6.71 9.92
C ALA A 42 0.13 5.79 9.13
N GLN A 43 -0.52 6.38 8.14
CA GLN A 43 -1.36 5.70 7.15
C GLN A 43 -0.97 6.16 5.75
N PHE A 44 -0.86 5.23 4.81
CA PHE A 44 -0.74 5.51 3.39
C PHE A 44 -2.14 5.48 2.77
N PHE A 45 -2.56 6.61 2.24
CA PHE A 45 -3.87 6.80 1.62
C PHE A 45 -3.73 6.73 0.11
N ALA A 46 -4.29 5.68 -0.51
CA ALA A 46 -4.22 5.50 -1.94
C ALA A 46 -5.33 6.28 -2.67
N MET A 47 -4.95 6.99 -3.70
CA MET A 47 -5.84 7.40 -4.77
C MET A 47 -5.91 6.22 -5.76
N PHE A 48 -6.86 5.30 -5.53
CA PHE A 48 -7.10 4.18 -6.43
C PHE A 48 -7.79 4.67 -7.69
N LEU A 49 -7.16 4.48 -8.85
CA LEU A 49 -7.71 4.92 -10.12
C LEU A 49 -8.79 3.96 -10.62
N LEU A 50 -10.04 4.40 -10.64
CA LEU A 50 -11.19 3.59 -11.01
C LEU A 50 -11.08 3.08 -12.45
N PRO A 51 -11.09 1.74 -12.70
CA PRO A 51 -10.91 1.19 -14.04
C PRO A 51 -12.21 1.20 -14.84
N GLY A 52 -12.24 1.98 -15.93
CA GLY A 52 -13.31 1.94 -16.92
C GLY A 52 -14.68 2.43 -16.43
N GLU A 53 -15.62 2.57 -17.37
CA GLU A 53 -16.96 3.15 -17.14
C GLU A 53 -17.80 2.38 -16.10
N GLY A 54 -17.62 1.06 -15.99
CA GLY A 54 -18.36 0.24 -15.03
C GLY A 54 -18.07 0.63 -13.58
N SER A 55 -16.81 0.92 -13.26
CA SER A 55 -16.40 1.32 -11.92
C SER A 55 -16.88 2.73 -11.56
N TRP A 56 -16.86 3.67 -12.51
CA TRP A 56 -17.43 5.00 -12.33
C TRP A 56 -18.92 4.93 -12.00
N LYS A 57 -19.66 4.10 -12.76
CA LYS A 57 -21.09 3.89 -12.52
C LYS A 57 -21.36 3.23 -11.16
N GLN A 58 -20.56 2.25 -10.77
CA GLN A 58 -20.68 1.61 -9.45
C GLN A 58 -20.37 2.58 -8.32
N ALA A 59 -19.38 3.45 -8.51
CA ALA A 59 -19.05 4.52 -7.58
C ALA A 59 -20.10 5.67 -7.59
N GLY A 60 -21.04 5.68 -8.55
CA GLY A 60 -22.10 6.69 -8.66
C GLY A 60 -21.60 8.09 -9.04
N ILE A 61 -20.45 8.18 -9.68
CA ILE A 61 -19.83 9.43 -10.11
C ILE A 61 -19.70 9.48 -11.64
N ALA A 62 -19.75 10.70 -12.19
CA ALA A 62 -19.56 10.89 -13.63
C ALA A 62 -18.11 10.53 -14.01
N PRO A 63 -17.89 9.85 -15.16
CA PRO A 63 -16.56 9.60 -15.68
C PRO A 63 -15.78 10.91 -15.87
N MET A 64 -14.47 10.85 -15.54
CA MET A 64 -13.54 11.95 -15.69
C MET A 64 -12.15 11.42 -16.07
N THR A 65 -11.24 12.29 -16.45
CA THR A 65 -9.85 11.89 -16.69
C THR A 65 -9.16 11.49 -15.40
N ASP A 66 -8.11 10.65 -15.48
CA ASP A 66 -7.31 10.27 -14.30
C ASP A 66 -6.76 11.51 -13.58
N TRP A 67 -6.36 12.57 -14.33
CA TRP A 67 -5.87 13.82 -13.75
C TRP A 67 -6.94 14.63 -13.04
N GLU A 68 -8.17 14.68 -13.55
CA GLU A 68 -9.29 15.31 -12.83
C GLU A 68 -9.58 14.57 -11.54
N TYR A 69 -9.52 13.24 -11.57
CA TYR A 69 -9.73 12.39 -10.41
C TYR A 69 -8.62 12.59 -9.36
N ILE A 70 -7.35 12.51 -9.77
CA ILE A 70 -6.20 12.74 -8.91
C ILE A 70 -6.27 14.14 -8.27
N ASN A 71 -6.60 15.18 -9.05
CA ASN A 71 -6.73 16.53 -8.52
C ASN A 71 -7.78 16.61 -7.41
N ARG A 72 -8.98 16.08 -7.66
CA ARG A 72 -10.06 16.10 -6.66
C ARG A 72 -9.72 15.37 -5.38
N LEU A 73 -9.17 14.15 -5.49
CA LEU A 73 -8.81 13.37 -4.31
C LEU A 73 -7.63 13.99 -3.55
N SER A 74 -6.62 14.52 -4.25
CA SER A 74 -5.50 15.18 -3.59
C SER A 74 -5.93 16.48 -2.89
N GLU A 75 -6.79 17.28 -3.50
CA GLU A 75 -7.38 18.48 -2.87
C GLU A 75 -8.18 18.09 -1.61
N GLN A 76 -9.09 17.14 -1.73
CA GLN A 76 -9.89 16.64 -0.60
C GLN A 76 -8.99 16.12 0.55
N PHE A 77 -7.95 15.34 0.22
CA PHE A 77 -7.00 14.84 1.21
C PHE A 77 -6.30 15.97 1.96
N HIS A 78 -5.77 16.98 1.25
CA HIS A 78 -5.10 18.10 1.88
C HIS A 78 -6.05 19.00 2.68
N ASP A 79 -7.27 19.21 2.21
CA ASP A 79 -8.30 19.97 2.91
C ASP A 79 -8.69 19.28 4.23
N ASP A 80 -8.89 17.95 4.21
CA ASP A 80 -9.19 17.18 5.42
C ASP A 80 -8.03 17.19 6.43
N LEU A 81 -6.77 17.13 5.96
CA LEU A 81 -5.61 17.27 6.84
C LEU A 81 -5.53 18.67 7.46
N ALA A 82 -5.77 19.70 6.67
CA ALA A 82 -5.75 21.10 7.15
C ALA A 82 -6.85 21.34 8.20
N ALA A 83 -8.06 20.82 7.96
CA ALA A 83 -9.19 20.93 8.89
C ALA A 83 -8.95 20.16 10.21
N ASN A 84 -8.05 19.16 10.22
CA ASN A 84 -7.78 18.30 11.37
C ASN A 84 -6.30 18.36 11.79
N SER A 85 -5.66 19.50 11.57
CA SER A 85 -4.21 19.69 11.74
C SER A 85 -3.70 19.46 13.17
N ASP A 86 -4.56 19.47 14.18
CA ASP A 86 -4.19 19.12 15.58
C ASP A 86 -4.02 17.60 15.77
N LEU A 87 -4.59 16.78 14.89
CA LEU A 87 -4.64 15.32 15.01
C LEU A 87 -3.68 14.60 14.08
N ILE A 88 -3.55 15.10 12.85
CA ILE A 88 -2.82 14.46 11.76
C ILE A 88 -2.20 15.51 10.85
N ALA A 89 -1.07 15.17 10.21
CA ALA A 89 -0.43 16.04 9.24
C ALA A 89 0.14 15.23 8.07
N PHE A 90 0.29 15.87 6.92
CA PHE A 90 1.00 15.31 5.78
C PHE A 90 2.44 14.94 6.15
N ALA A 91 2.94 13.83 5.58
CA ALA A 91 4.35 13.46 5.62
C ALA A 91 4.83 13.14 4.20
N GLY A 92 5.86 13.83 3.74
CA GLY A 92 6.51 13.57 2.46
C GLY A 92 7.73 12.65 2.58
N ASN A 93 8.23 12.43 3.81
CA ASN A 93 9.41 11.63 4.09
C ASN A 93 9.44 11.18 5.56
N TYR A 94 10.55 10.53 5.96
CA TYR A 94 10.76 10.05 7.32
C TYR A 94 10.84 11.18 8.35
N ASP A 95 11.54 12.27 8.03
CA ASP A 95 11.74 13.37 8.97
C ASP A 95 10.43 14.12 9.28
N ASP A 96 9.56 14.27 8.28
CA ASP A 96 8.20 14.81 8.47
C ASP A 96 7.40 13.92 9.42
N MET A 97 7.44 12.57 9.20
CA MET A 97 6.74 11.62 10.06
C MET A 97 7.22 11.71 11.52
N ILE A 98 8.52 11.82 11.73
CA ILE A 98 9.10 11.97 13.09
C ILE A 98 8.76 13.33 13.70
N ALA A 99 8.72 14.39 12.90
CA ALA A 99 8.30 15.74 13.37
C ALA A 99 6.82 15.73 13.80
N ASN A 100 5.95 15.07 13.01
CA ASN A 100 4.54 14.90 13.35
C ASN A 100 4.37 14.11 14.65
N GLU A 101 5.07 12.99 14.80
CA GLU A 101 5.04 12.18 16.03
C GLU A 101 5.46 13.00 17.26
N LYS A 102 6.55 13.76 17.16
CA LYS A 102 7.02 14.67 18.24
C LYS A 102 6.00 15.74 18.60
N ALA A 103 5.21 16.18 17.62
CA ALA A 103 4.11 17.11 17.82
C ALA A 103 2.81 16.46 18.35
N GLY A 104 2.82 15.14 18.60
CA GLY A 104 1.66 14.36 19.06
C GLY A 104 0.63 14.05 17.96
N LYS A 105 1.00 14.21 16.70
CA LYS A 105 0.15 14.00 15.53
C LYS A 105 0.46 12.67 14.84
N MET A 106 -0.54 12.11 14.17
CA MET A 106 -0.36 11.04 13.19
C MET A 106 0.19 11.62 11.88
N SER A 107 0.69 10.75 11.01
CA SER A 107 1.15 11.11 9.66
C SER A 107 0.27 10.49 8.58
N ALA A 108 0.03 11.25 7.51
CA ALA A 108 -0.64 10.77 6.30
C ALA A 108 0.30 10.88 5.10
N PHE A 109 0.55 9.76 4.42
CA PHE A 109 1.25 9.69 3.14
C PHE A 109 0.22 9.58 2.01
N LEU A 110 0.40 10.36 0.95
CA LEU A 110 -0.44 10.29 -0.24
C LEU A 110 0.20 9.36 -1.27
N THR A 111 -0.59 8.42 -1.80
CA THR A 111 -0.12 7.43 -2.77
C THR A 111 -1.08 7.34 -3.96
N ILE A 112 -0.63 6.72 -5.06
CA ILE A 112 -1.51 6.39 -6.19
C ILE A 112 -1.43 4.88 -6.44
N GLU A 113 -2.59 4.24 -6.55
CA GLU A 113 -2.70 2.87 -7.03
C GLU A 113 -3.14 2.87 -8.49
N ASP A 114 -2.31 2.26 -9.34
CA ASP A 114 -2.27 2.23 -10.80
C ASP A 114 -1.52 3.41 -11.43
N GLY A 115 -0.29 3.17 -11.87
CA GLY A 115 0.56 4.15 -12.55
C GLY A 115 0.15 4.50 -13.98
N ARG A 116 -1.08 4.12 -14.44
CA ARG A 116 -1.55 4.39 -15.81
C ARG A 116 -1.66 5.88 -16.15
N PHE A 117 -1.88 6.74 -15.15
CA PHE A 117 -1.97 8.19 -15.30
C PHE A 117 -0.68 8.84 -15.86
N ILE A 118 0.44 8.10 -15.84
CA ILE A 118 1.74 8.58 -16.35
C ILE A 118 1.72 8.68 -17.88
N GLU A 119 0.95 7.84 -18.59
CA GLU A 119 0.63 7.96 -20.03
C GLU A 119 1.84 8.11 -20.97
N ASN A 120 2.99 7.44 -20.65
CA ASN A 120 4.29 7.58 -21.36
C ASN A 120 4.85 9.03 -21.34
N ASP A 121 4.47 9.84 -20.39
CA ASP A 121 5.02 11.19 -20.18
C ASP A 121 5.58 11.33 -18.77
N MET A 122 6.90 11.43 -18.66
CA MET A 122 7.60 11.55 -17.37
C MET A 122 7.19 12.81 -16.59
N ALA A 123 6.73 13.88 -17.27
CA ALA A 123 6.22 15.07 -16.62
C ALA A 123 4.98 14.79 -15.75
N ASN A 124 4.18 13.77 -16.11
CA ASN A 124 3.05 13.34 -15.30
C ASN A 124 3.50 12.71 -13.97
N LEU A 125 4.59 11.95 -13.98
CA LEU A 125 5.19 11.43 -12.74
C LEU A 125 5.67 12.57 -11.85
N GLU A 126 6.40 13.54 -12.40
CA GLU A 126 6.92 14.71 -11.66
C GLU A 126 5.78 15.55 -11.06
N LYS A 127 4.74 15.80 -11.85
CA LYS A 127 3.53 16.50 -11.41
C LYS A 127 2.82 15.79 -10.24
N SER A 128 2.81 14.45 -10.22
CA SER A 128 2.23 13.70 -9.09
C SER A 128 3.05 13.90 -7.81
N TYR A 129 4.38 13.93 -7.92
CA TYR A 129 5.27 14.20 -6.80
C TYR A 129 5.05 15.61 -6.21
N GLU A 130 4.87 16.63 -7.07
CA GLU A 130 4.56 18.00 -6.65
C GLU A 130 3.23 18.09 -5.87
N LYS A 131 2.26 17.20 -6.16
CA LYS A 131 1.02 17.07 -5.39
C LYS A 131 1.16 16.36 -4.04
N GLY A 132 2.35 15.88 -3.72
CA GLY A 132 2.62 15.18 -2.47
C GLY A 132 2.61 13.66 -2.57
N VAL A 133 2.44 13.07 -3.75
CA VAL A 133 2.49 11.60 -3.92
C VAL A 133 3.90 11.10 -3.61
N ARG A 134 4.01 10.05 -2.78
CA ARG A 134 5.28 9.48 -2.33
C ARG A 134 5.45 7.99 -2.58
N LEU A 135 4.38 7.32 -3.05
CA LEU A 135 4.38 5.93 -3.48
C LEU A 135 3.47 5.78 -4.69
N ILE A 136 3.89 4.98 -5.66
CA ILE A 136 3.04 4.58 -6.79
C ILE A 136 3.10 3.07 -6.95
N THR A 137 1.92 2.43 -6.96
CA THR A 137 1.74 1.06 -7.40
C THR A 137 1.78 1.04 -8.93
N LEU A 138 2.80 0.40 -9.52
CA LEU A 138 3.11 0.54 -10.95
C LEU A 138 1.98 0.12 -11.88
N THR A 139 1.23 -0.92 -11.50
CA THR A 139 0.04 -1.41 -12.22
C THR A 139 -1.06 -1.75 -11.22
N TRP A 140 -2.31 -1.73 -11.67
CA TRP A 140 -3.39 -2.44 -10.99
C TRP A 140 -3.72 -3.73 -11.76
N ASN A 141 -4.97 -3.99 -12.14
CA ASN A 141 -5.37 -5.21 -12.85
C ASN A 141 -5.44 -5.03 -14.38
N GLY A 142 -4.94 -3.92 -14.91
CA GLY A 142 -4.89 -3.58 -16.33
C GLY A 142 -3.47 -3.33 -16.84
N ILE A 143 -3.25 -3.56 -18.12
CA ILE A 143 -2.00 -3.20 -18.81
C ILE A 143 -1.92 -1.68 -18.88
N ASN A 144 -0.75 -1.12 -18.57
CA ASN A 144 -0.52 0.31 -18.70
C ASN A 144 0.88 0.63 -19.25
N CYS A 145 1.26 1.92 -19.26
CA CYS A 145 2.55 2.37 -19.79
C CYS A 145 3.77 1.79 -19.05
N ASN A 146 3.64 1.37 -17.80
CA ASN A 146 4.72 0.83 -17.00
C ASN A 146 4.95 -0.68 -17.26
N GLY A 147 3.87 -1.45 -17.39
CA GLY A 147 3.97 -2.90 -17.51
C GLY A 147 2.62 -3.61 -17.49
N LEU A 148 2.69 -4.90 -17.16
CA LEU A 148 1.55 -5.80 -17.09
C LEU A 148 1.25 -6.16 -15.63
N PRO A 149 -0.04 -6.34 -15.29
CA PRO A 149 -0.44 -6.73 -13.95
C PRO A 149 -0.23 -8.22 -13.69
N HIS A 150 -0.36 -8.61 -12.42
CA HIS A 150 -0.56 -9.99 -12.03
C HIS A 150 -1.89 -10.49 -12.65
N VAL A 151 -1.84 -11.55 -13.40
CA VAL A 151 -3.03 -12.25 -13.90
C VAL A 151 -2.74 -13.76 -13.95
N ILE A 152 -3.77 -14.60 -14.10
CA ILE A 152 -3.58 -16.04 -14.11
C ILE A 152 -2.88 -16.52 -15.41
N ASP A 153 -2.90 -15.71 -16.47
CA ASP A 153 -2.23 -16.04 -17.73
C ASP A 153 -0.70 -16.07 -17.60
N PRO A 154 -0.04 -17.24 -17.80
CA PRO A 154 1.42 -17.35 -17.66
C PRO A 154 2.22 -16.45 -18.61
N ALA A 155 1.70 -16.14 -19.80
CA ALA A 155 2.40 -15.27 -20.74
C ALA A 155 2.46 -13.83 -20.23
N THR A 156 1.38 -13.35 -19.60
CA THR A 156 1.36 -12.04 -18.96
C THR A 156 2.29 -12.01 -17.76
N GLN A 157 2.31 -13.05 -16.91
CA GLN A 157 3.23 -13.15 -15.79
C GLN A 157 4.70 -13.16 -16.21
N ALA A 158 5.01 -13.72 -17.38
CA ALA A 158 6.37 -13.74 -17.94
C ALA A 158 6.76 -12.45 -18.67
N THR A 159 5.93 -11.42 -18.69
CA THR A 159 6.21 -10.17 -19.40
C THR A 159 6.80 -9.13 -18.46
N ASN A 160 7.97 -8.62 -18.85
CA ASN A 160 8.73 -7.60 -18.16
C ASN A 160 8.04 -6.23 -18.16
N LEU A 161 8.58 -5.28 -17.37
CA LEU A 161 8.25 -3.86 -17.51
C LEU A 161 8.48 -3.40 -18.95
N THR A 162 7.69 -2.42 -19.38
CA THR A 162 7.99 -1.73 -20.63
C THR A 162 9.34 -0.98 -20.52
N PRO A 163 10.02 -0.63 -21.65
CA PRO A 163 11.17 0.25 -21.57
C PRO A 163 10.89 1.54 -20.80
N PHE A 164 9.73 2.16 -21.02
CA PHE A 164 9.30 3.35 -20.30
C PHE A 164 9.06 3.07 -18.80
N GLY A 165 8.45 1.93 -18.43
CA GLY A 165 8.27 1.54 -17.03
C GLY A 165 9.59 1.38 -16.28
N LYS A 166 10.66 0.90 -16.94
CA LYS A 166 12.01 0.86 -16.37
C LYS A 166 12.57 2.27 -16.12
N GLU A 167 12.31 3.21 -17.01
CA GLU A 167 12.67 4.62 -16.82
C GLU A 167 11.88 5.24 -15.65
N VAL A 168 10.58 4.93 -15.54
CA VAL A 168 9.74 5.38 -14.42
C VAL A 168 10.30 4.90 -13.09
N VAL A 169 10.64 3.61 -12.95
CA VAL A 169 11.24 3.07 -11.71
C VAL A 169 12.56 3.78 -11.37
N ASN A 170 13.45 4.01 -12.35
CA ASN A 170 14.66 4.77 -12.13
C ASN A 170 14.35 6.19 -11.63
N ARG A 171 13.43 6.88 -12.30
CA ARG A 171 13.07 8.26 -11.95
C ARG A 171 12.42 8.35 -10.57
N MET A 172 11.55 7.42 -10.20
CA MET A 172 11.00 7.34 -8.85
C MET A 172 12.10 7.22 -7.79
N ASN A 173 13.10 6.35 -8.01
CA ASN A 173 14.24 6.21 -7.11
C ASN A 173 15.04 7.52 -6.97
N GLU A 174 15.28 8.24 -8.08
CA GLU A 174 15.98 9.54 -8.09
C GLU A 174 15.21 10.61 -7.31
N MET A 175 13.88 10.65 -7.47
CA MET A 175 12.99 11.61 -6.81
C MET A 175 12.79 11.31 -5.33
N GLY A 176 13.08 10.08 -4.88
CA GLY A 176 12.76 9.63 -3.53
C GLY A 176 11.29 9.26 -3.37
N MET A 177 10.69 8.71 -4.43
CA MET A 177 9.38 8.06 -4.40
C MET A 177 9.55 6.56 -4.18
N LEU A 178 8.69 5.98 -3.37
CA LEU A 178 8.68 4.55 -3.10
C LEU A 178 7.98 3.79 -4.24
N VAL A 179 8.67 2.82 -4.81
CA VAL A 179 8.13 1.93 -5.84
C VAL A 179 7.35 0.81 -5.17
N ASP A 180 6.09 0.61 -5.58
CA ASP A 180 5.24 -0.49 -5.11
C ASP A 180 4.98 -1.49 -6.24
N VAL A 181 5.30 -2.76 -5.96
CA VAL A 181 5.13 -3.89 -6.88
C VAL A 181 3.86 -4.70 -6.62
N SER A 182 3.01 -4.27 -5.69
CA SER A 182 1.68 -4.84 -5.56
C SER A 182 0.97 -4.79 -6.91
N HIS A 183 0.26 -5.86 -7.30
CA HIS A 183 -0.39 -6.02 -8.60
C HIS A 183 0.51 -6.20 -9.84
N LEU A 184 1.84 -6.14 -9.72
CA LEU A 184 2.74 -6.27 -10.87
C LEU A 184 2.91 -7.75 -11.29
N SER A 185 3.20 -7.98 -12.58
CA SER A 185 3.57 -9.30 -13.11
C SER A 185 4.86 -9.81 -12.47
N ASP A 186 5.04 -11.15 -12.44
CA ASP A 186 6.23 -11.76 -11.86
C ASP A 186 7.52 -11.29 -12.56
N ALA A 187 7.53 -11.21 -13.89
CA ALA A 187 8.70 -10.73 -14.62
C ALA A 187 8.96 -9.22 -14.39
N GLY A 188 7.89 -8.41 -14.30
CA GLY A 188 8.01 -7.00 -13.92
C GLY A 188 8.61 -6.80 -12.53
N PHE A 189 8.24 -7.66 -11.57
CA PHE A 189 8.84 -7.67 -10.24
C PHE A 189 10.37 -7.83 -10.30
N TRP A 190 10.88 -8.77 -11.10
CA TRP A 190 12.32 -8.99 -11.24
C TRP A 190 13.05 -7.82 -11.89
N ASP A 191 12.44 -7.15 -12.86
CA ASP A 191 12.97 -5.89 -13.40
C ASP A 191 13.12 -4.82 -12.31
N VAL A 192 12.13 -4.68 -11.41
CA VAL A 192 12.21 -3.73 -10.28
C VAL A 192 13.33 -4.12 -9.31
N VAL A 193 13.49 -5.43 -9.01
CA VAL A 193 14.62 -5.92 -8.19
C VAL A 193 15.95 -5.48 -8.76
N ASP A 194 16.17 -5.70 -10.07
CA ASP A 194 17.44 -5.38 -10.73
C ASP A 194 17.74 -3.87 -10.70
N ILE A 195 16.72 -3.05 -10.99
CA ILE A 195 16.85 -1.59 -11.00
C ILE A 195 17.12 -1.08 -9.57
N CYS A 196 16.33 -1.51 -8.60
CA CYS A 196 16.45 -1.04 -7.23
C CYS A 196 17.75 -1.49 -6.56
N LYS A 197 18.21 -2.73 -6.80
CA LYS A 197 19.56 -3.19 -6.38
C LYS A 197 20.66 -2.31 -6.97
N LYS A 198 20.59 -2.01 -8.26
CA LYS A 198 21.57 -1.14 -8.93
C LYS A 198 21.59 0.28 -8.35
N ASN A 199 20.42 0.81 -8.01
CA ASN A 199 20.26 2.16 -7.48
C ASN A 199 20.51 2.25 -5.97
N GLY A 200 20.66 1.11 -5.26
CA GLY A 200 20.78 1.05 -3.82
C GLY A 200 19.54 1.57 -3.09
N LYS A 201 18.36 1.34 -3.65
CA LYS A 201 17.08 1.80 -3.10
C LYS A 201 16.17 0.62 -2.76
N PRO A 202 15.50 0.62 -1.60
CA PRO A 202 14.46 -0.35 -1.32
C PRO A 202 13.19 -0.04 -2.11
N PHE A 203 12.37 -1.07 -2.31
CA PHE A 203 11.00 -0.96 -2.82
C PHE A 203 10.06 -1.78 -1.94
N VAL A 204 8.76 -1.72 -2.17
CA VAL A 204 7.77 -2.45 -1.37
C VAL A 204 6.81 -3.25 -2.23
N ALA A 205 6.21 -4.29 -1.63
CA ALA A 205 4.88 -4.75 -1.98
C ALA A 205 3.95 -4.23 -0.88
N SER A 206 3.32 -3.08 -1.10
CA SER A 206 2.61 -2.37 -0.03
C SER A 206 1.52 -3.21 0.64
N HIS A 207 0.89 -4.15 -0.12
CA HIS A 207 -0.21 -5.00 0.34
C HIS A 207 -0.22 -6.37 -0.38
N SER A 208 0.77 -7.26 -0.09
CA SER A 208 0.89 -8.59 -0.70
C SER A 208 1.30 -9.67 0.30
N ASN A 209 0.69 -10.85 0.17
CA ASN A 209 0.94 -12.01 1.01
C ASN A 209 1.87 -13.05 0.33
N LEU A 210 1.84 -14.33 0.75
CA LEU A 210 2.66 -15.41 0.20
C LEU A 210 1.85 -16.37 -0.66
N ARG A 211 2.33 -16.62 -1.88
CA ARG A 211 1.74 -17.56 -2.83
C ARG A 211 1.82 -19.02 -2.36
N SER A 212 2.81 -19.34 -1.56
CA SER A 212 2.97 -20.67 -0.96
C SER A 212 1.99 -21.00 0.17
N LEU A 213 1.19 -20.03 0.65
CA LEU A 213 0.08 -20.24 1.58
C LEU A 213 -1.28 -20.02 0.94
N SER A 214 -1.42 -19.02 0.09
CA SER A 214 -2.60 -18.79 -0.76
C SER A 214 -2.12 -18.67 -2.21
N PRO A 215 -2.47 -19.60 -3.12
CA PRO A 215 -1.89 -19.69 -4.47
C PRO A 215 -2.43 -18.63 -5.44
N HIS A 216 -2.86 -17.50 -4.93
CA HIS A 216 -3.29 -16.36 -5.74
C HIS A 216 -2.09 -15.66 -6.38
N THR A 217 -2.17 -15.32 -7.68
CA THR A 217 -1.09 -14.65 -8.42
C THR A 217 -0.74 -13.27 -7.88
N ARG A 218 -1.64 -12.66 -7.13
CA ARG A 218 -1.44 -11.39 -6.43
C ARG A 218 -0.41 -11.46 -5.30
N ASN A 219 -0.16 -12.67 -4.79
CA ASN A 219 0.78 -12.94 -3.73
C ASN A 219 2.21 -13.14 -4.27
N LEU A 220 3.21 -12.82 -3.46
CA LEU A 220 4.62 -13.01 -3.77
C LEU A 220 5.02 -14.49 -3.70
N THR A 221 5.91 -14.94 -4.59
CA THR A 221 6.58 -16.24 -4.40
C THR A 221 7.59 -16.17 -3.24
N ASP A 222 8.04 -17.31 -2.76
CA ASP A 222 9.04 -17.38 -1.69
C ASP A 222 10.37 -16.76 -2.14
N GLU A 223 10.72 -16.86 -3.44
CA GLU A 223 11.91 -16.25 -4.06
C GLU A 223 11.78 -14.74 -4.17
N MET A 224 10.59 -14.24 -4.57
CA MET A 224 10.32 -12.80 -4.62
C MET A 224 10.45 -12.17 -3.23
N LEU A 225 9.91 -12.82 -2.19
CA LEU A 225 10.04 -12.34 -0.83
C LEU A 225 11.50 -12.21 -0.38
N LYS A 226 12.34 -13.20 -0.70
CA LYS A 226 13.78 -13.15 -0.39
C LYS A 226 14.48 -12.00 -1.13
N ALA A 227 14.19 -11.84 -2.42
CA ALA A 227 14.75 -10.75 -3.23
C ALA A 227 14.32 -9.37 -2.71
N LEU A 228 13.05 -9.23 -2.28
CA LEU A 228 12.55 -8.02 -1.65
C LEU A 228 13.31 -7.70 -0.34
N ALA A 229 13.52 -8.71 0.52
CA ALA A 229 14.30 -8.55 1.75
C ALA A 229 15.76 -8.15 1.46
N GLU A 230 16.41 -8.74 0.45
CA GLU A 230 17.78 -8.42 0.04
C GLU A 230 17.95 -6.98 -0.46
N THR A 231 16.89 -6.36 -1.01
CA THR A 231 16.92 -4.94 -1.38
C THR A 231 16.65 -4.01 -0.19
N GLY A 232 16.42 -4.56 1.00
CA GLY A 232 16.00 -3.79 2.16
C GLY A 232 14.53 -3.38 2.15
N GLY A 233 13.72 -3.95 1.26
CA GLY A 233 12.29 -3.70 1.16
C GLY A 233 11.45 -4.42 2.23
N CYS A 234 10.13 -4.25 2.16
CA CYS A 234 9.16 -4.96 2.98
C CYS A 234 7.85 -5.19 2.23
N THR A 235 7.07 -6.16 2.73
CA THR A 235 5.71 -6.42 2.24
C THR A 235 4.69 -6.20 3.34
N GLY A 236 3.59 -5.52 3.01
CA GLY A 236 2.45 -5.35 3.90
C GLY A 236 1.53 -6.57 3.85
N ILE A 237 1.17 -7.11 5.02
CA ILE A 237 0.14 -8.15 5.10
C ILE A 237 -1.18 -7.57 4.62
N ASN A 238 -1.70 -8.11 3.52
CA ASN A 238 -3.00 -7.77 2.95
C ASN A 238 -4.10 -8.57 3.67
N PHE A 239 -5.21 -7.92 4.00
CA PHE A 239 -6.31 -8.53 4.75
C PHE A 239 -7.38 -9.16 3.86
N ALA A 240 -7.24 -9.14 2.53
CA ALA A 240 -8.21 -9.76 1.61
C ALA A 240 -8.32 -11.27 1.84
N PRO A 241 -9.54 -11.82 2.00
CA PRO A 241 -9.75 -13.24 2.27
C PRO A 241 -9.05 -14.17 1.28
N GLY A 242 -9.21 -13.94 -0.02
CA GLY A 242 -8.63 -14.77 -1.09
C GLY A 242 -7.11 -14.69 -1.22
N PHE A 243 -6.46 -13.73 -0.54
CA PHE A 243 -4.99 -13.60 -0.50
C PHE A 243 -4.39 -14.22 0.76
N LEU A 244 -5.23 -14.61 1.72
CA LEU A 244 -4.84 -15.23 2.98
C LEU A 244 -5.13 -16.75 3.02
N ASP A 245 -6.28 -17.16 2.51
CA ASP A 245 -6.75 -18.55 2.58
C ASP A 245 -6.19 -19.37 1.38
N PRO A 246 -5.86 -20.66 1.57
CA PRO A 246 -5.53 -21.56 0.45
C PRO A 246 -6.63 -21.66 -0.60
N ASP A 247 -7.89 -21.48 -0.22
CA ASP A 247 -9.00 -21.28 -1.13
C ASP A 247 -9.08 -19.80 -1.54
N ILE A 248 -8.60 -19.49 -2.75
CA ILE A 248 -8.60 -18.12 -3.30
C ILE A 248 -10.00 -17.52 -3.50
N THR A 249 -11.06 -18.30 -3.32
CA THR A 249 -12.46 -17.85 -3.36
C THR A 249 -13.05 -17.62 -1.97
N ALA A 250 -12.24 -17.79 -0.91
CA ALA A 250 -12.64 -17.55 0.47
C ALA A 250 -13.23 -16.15 0.65
N GLN A 251 -14.29 -16.07 1.46
CA GLN A 251 -14.98 -14.83 1.74
C GLN A 251 -14.73 -14.32 3.17
N LYS A 252 -13.96 -15.07 3.97
CA LYS A 252 -13.66 -14.71 5.36
C LYS A 252 -12.17 -14.48 5.56
N SER A 253 -11.82 -13.28 6.01
CA SER A 253 -10.47 -12.90 6.44
C SER A 253 -10.29 -13.22 7.92
N LYS A 254 -9.29 -14.05 8.25
CA LYS A 254 -9.01 -14.47 9.63
C LYS A 254 -7.68 -13.91 10.11
N ILE A 255 -7.65 -13.39 11.33
CA ILE A 255 -6.42 -12.88 11.96
C ILE A 255 -5.38 -13.99 12.10
N THR A 256 -5.82 -15.23 12.34
CA THR A 256 -4.92 -16.40 12.42
C THR A 256 -4.19 -16.69 11.11
N ASP A 257 -4.83 -16.42 9.95
CA ASP A 257 -4.19 -16.62 8.65
C ASP A 257 -3.21 -15.48 8.34
N MET A 258 -3.51 -14.24 8.74
CA MET A 258 -2.56 -13.12 8.72
C MET A 258 -1.30 -13.45 9.52
N ALA A 259 -1.46 -13.98 10.74
CA ALA A 259 -0.33 -14.38 11.58
C ALA A 259 0.49 -15.54 10.99
N LYS A 260 -0.15 -16.50 10.30
CA LYS A 260 0.55 -17.59 9.57
C LYS A 260 1.40 -17.03 8.42
N HIS A 261 0.87 -16.08 7.64
CA HIS A 261 1.63 -15.40 6.58
C HIS A 261 2.84 -14.68 7.16
N ALA A 262 2.65 -13.88 8.22
CA ALA A 262 3.72 -13.17 8.91
C ALA A 262 4.82 -14.13 9.42
N LEU A 263 4.43 -15.25 10.05
CA LEU A 263 5.36 -16.24 10.57
C LEU A 263 6.17 -16.91 9.44
N LYS A 264 5.51 -17.26 8.33
CA LYS A 264 6.21 -17.85 7.19
C LYS A 264 7.14 -16.84 6.52
N MET A 265 6.73 -15.58 6.33
CA MET A 265 7.57 -14.51 5.81
C MET A 265 8.83 -14.33 6.66
N LYS A 266 8.67 -14.22 8.00
CA LYS A 266 9.78 -14.15 8.97
C LYS A 266 10.74 -15.32 8.82
N ASN A 267 10.22 -16.55 8.70
CA ASN A 267 11.04 -17.75 8.61
C ASN A 267 11.79 -17.89 7.28
N LEU A 268 11.24 -17.33 6.20
CA LEU A 268 11.83 -17.39 4.85
C LEU A 268 12.87 -16.31 4.59
N ALA A 269 12.64 -15.10 5.08
CA ALA A 269 13.41 -13.91 4.65
C ALA A 269 13.76 -12.95 5.81
N GLY A 270 13.49 -13.34 7.06
CA GLY A 270 13.75 -12.50 8.23
C GLY A 270 12.56 -11.63 8.61
N ILE A 271 12.59 -11.14 9.84
CA ILE A 271 11.49 -10.32 10.37
C ILE A 271 11.40 -8.93 9.70
N GLU A 272 12.50 -8.44 9.16
CA GLU A 272 12.66 -7.12 8.57
C GLU A 272 11.80 -6.92 7.29
N VAL A 273 11.33 -8.02 6.68
CA VAL A 273 10.52 -7.96 5.44
C VAL A 273 9.02 -7.81 5.72
N VAL A 274 8.57 -8.04 6.97
CA VAL A 274 7.15 -8.09 7.33
C VAL A 274 6.65 -6.74 7.81
N ALA A 275 5.58 -6.23 7.21
CA ALA A 275 4.92 -4.97 7.58
C ALA A 275 3.40 -5.12 7.52
N LEU A 276 2.66 -4.01 7.64
CA LEU A 276 1.20 -3.94 7.50
C LEU A 276 0.84 -3.24 6.19
N GLY A 277 -0.16 -3.75 5.50
CA GLY A 277 -0.77 -3.16 4.31
C GLY A 277 -2.19 -3.69 4.18
N SER A 278 -3.09 -3.13 4.99
CA SER A 278 -4.39 -3.72 5.29
C SER A 278 -5.30 -3.87 4.08
N ASP A 279 -5.20 -2.95 3.14
CA ASP A 279 -6.10 -2.86 1.98
C ASP A 279 -7.57 -2.57 2.39
N LEU A 280 -7.73 -1.98 3.60
CA LEU A 280 -9.05 -1.58 4.10
C LEU A 280 -9.68 -0.58 3.14
N ASP A 281 -11.00 -0.69 2.99
CA ASP A 281 -11.85 0.06 2.05
C ASP A 281 -11.67 -0.32 0.56
N GLY A 282 -10.62 -1.10 0.19
CA GLY A 282 -10.41 -1.68 -1.14
C GLY A 282 -10.86 -3.13 -1.29
N ILE A 283 -11.00 -3.85 -0.19
CA ILE A 283 -11.33 -5.27 -0.15
C ILE A 283 -12.77 -5.55 0.29
N THR A 284 -13.25 -6.74 0.00
CA THR A 284 -14.59 -7.20 0.35
C THR A 284 -14.54 -8.53 1.09
N GLY A 285 -15.64 -8.88 1.74
CA GLY A 285 -15.78 -10.12 2.51
C GLY A 285 -16.09 -9.87 3.98
N GLU A 286 -16.11 -10.95 4.76
CA GLU A 286 -16.24 -10.89 6.21
C GLU A 286 -14.85 -10.74 6.84
N LEU A 287 -14.51 -9.54 7.31
CA LEU A 287 -13.19 -9.23 7.85
C LEU A 287 -13.23 -9.29 9.39
N GLU A 288 -12.36 -10.07 10.03
CA GLU A 288 -12.18 -10.04 11.49
C GLU A 288 -11.54 -8.70 11.94
N ILE A 289 -10.69 -8.11 11.11
CA ILE A 289 -10.22 -6.71 11.23
C ILE A 289 -10.89 -5.89 10.14
N ASP A 290 -12.07 -5.37 10.40
CA ASP A 290 -12.90 -4.58 9.48
C ASP A 290 -12.74 -3.07 9.67
N SER A 291 -11.87 -2.65 10.60
CA SER A 291 -11.65 -1.24 10.93
C SER A 291 -10.22 -1.03 11.45
N VAL A 292 -9.67 0.14 11.16
CA VAL A 292 -8.28 0.51 11.48
C VAL A 292 -7.98 0.46 12.99
N ASP A 293 -8.96 0.71 13.86
CA ASP A 293 -8.78 0.62 15.31
C ASP A 293 -8.71 -0.83 15.83
N LYS A 294 -9.05 -1.82 14.99
CA LYS A 294 -8.93 -3.24 15.31
C LYS A 294 -7.57 -3.86 14.90
N ILE A 295 -6.72 -3.15 14.15
CA ILE A 295 -5.37 -3.62 13.76
C ILE A 295 -4.57 -4.17 14.96
N PRO A 296 -4.62 -3.60 16.18
CA PRO A 296 -3.94 -4.17 17.34
C PRO A 296 -4.30 -5.61 17.68
N MET A 297 -5.47 -6.12 17.25
CA MET A 297 -5.84 -7.54 17.44
C MET A 297 -4.85 -8.49 16.72
N LEU A 298 -4.27 -8.04 15.60
CA LEU A 298 -3.22 -8.81 14.91
C LEU A 298 -1.95 -8.93 15.78
N PHE A 299 -1.58 -7.90 16.54
CA PHE A 299 -0.41 -7.95 17.41
C PHE A 299 -0.58 -8.98 18.53
N ASP A 300 -1.79 -9.09 19.08
CA ASP A 300 -2.11 -10.13 20.07
C ASP A 300 -2.01 -11.54 19.45
N GLU A 301 -2.41 -11.71 18.20
CA GLU A 301 -2.31 -13.00 17.50
C GLU A 301 -0.87 -13.32 17.10
N LEU A 302 -0.07 -12.35 16.69
CA LEU A 302 1.37 -12.53 16.45
C LEU A 302 2.09 -12.99 17.73
N LYS A 303 1.72 -12.44 18.89
CA LYS A 303 2.25 -12.89 20.18
C LYS A 303 1.92 -14.35 20.47
N LYS A 304 0.67 -14.79 20.22
CA LYS A 304 0.26 -16.20 20.33
C LYS A 304 1.00 -17.09 19.33
N ALA A 305 1.31 -16.58 18.14
CA ALA A 305 2.11 -17.27 17.12
C ALA A 305 3.62 -17.34 17.44
N GLY A 306 4.05 -16.80 18.58
CA GLY A 306 5.44 -16.90 19.07
C GLY A 306 6.36 -15.75 18.65
N PHE A 307 5.82 -14.61 18.22
CA PHE A 307 6.61 -13.41 17.99
C PHE A 307 6.97 -12.74 19.33
N THR A 308 8.19 -12.27 19.45
CA THR A 308 8.61 -11.43 20.57
C THR A 308 8.02 -10.02 20.43
N GLU A 309 7.95 -9.26 21.54
CA GLU A 309 7.50 -7.88 21.51
C GLU A 309 8.30 -7.02 20.51
N SER A 310 9.62 -7.22 20.43
CA SER A 310 10.48 -6.52 19.46
C SER A 310 10.19 -6.90 18.01
N GLU A 311 9.83 -8.16 17.73
CA GLU A 311 9.43 -8.58 16.40
C GLU A 311 8.06 -8.03 16.01
N ILE A 312 7.12 -7.97 16.97
CA ILE A 312 5.80 -7.34 16.75
C ILE A 312 5.99 -5.85 16.47
N GLU A 313 6.88 -5.17 17.18
CA GLU A 313 7.21 -3.76 16.94
C GLU A 313 7.77 -3.54 15.52
N LYS A 314 8.60 -4.47 15.02
CA LYS A 314 9.10 -4.44 13.64
C LYS A 314 7.98 -4.56 12.62
N VAL A 315 7.08 -5.53 12.79
CA VAL A 315 5.90 -5.70 11.92
C VAL A 315 4.99 -4.48 11.98
N ALA A 316 4.75 -3.98 13.18
CA ALA A 316 3.81 -2.88 13.40
C ALA A 316 4.26 -1.58 12.72
N TYR A 317 5.53 -1.18 12.85
CA TYR A 317 5.96 0.10 12.28
C TYR A 317 7.44 0.21 11.90
N THR A 318 8.36 -0.48 12.58
CA THR A 318 9.80 -0.18 12.42
C THR A 318 10.29 -0.54 11.02
N ASN A 319 9.79 -1.63 10.42
CA ASN A 319 10.18 -2.06 9.07
C ASN A 319 9.69 -1.06 8.00
N ALA A 320 8.43 -0.63 8.06
CA ALA A 320 7.91 0.40 7.17
C ALA A 320 8.64 1.73 7.37
N ALA A 321 8.88 2.16 8.62
CA ALA A 321 9.61 3.38 8.92
C ALA A 321 11.05 3.36 8.37
N ARG A 322 11.74 2.21 8.42
CA ARG A 322 13.06 2.02 7.81
C ARG A 322 13.00 2.22 6.29
N VAL A 323 12.04 1.58 5.61
CA VAL A 323 11.90 1.71 4.16
C VAL A 323 11.56 3.15 3.76
N ILE A 324 10.67 3.83 4.50
CA ILE A 324 10.39 5.26 4.29
C ILE A 324 11.67 6.07 4.36
N LYS A 325 12.50 5.85 5.41
CA LYS A 325 13.76 6.57 5.62
C LYS A 325 14.78 6.34 4.50
N ASP A 326 14.89 5.11 4.00
CA ASP A 326 15.91 4.71 3.04
C ASP A 326 15.51 5.07 1.59
N ALA A 327 14.21 5.13 1.30
CA ALA A 327 13.69 5.43 -0.05
C ALA A 327 13.35 6.90 -0.25
N MET A 328 12.59 7.50 0.68
CA MET A 328 12.01 8.84 0.51
C MET A 328 12.99 9.95 0.89
N LYS A 329 12.86 11.10 0.21
CA LYS A 329 13.68 12.29 0.46
C LYS A 329 12.86 13.41 1.05
#